data_49ee6d6cf8430aa3cd59bf987f85d54f
#
_entry.id   49ee6d6cf8430aa3cd59bf987f85d54f
#
_cell.length_a   1.000
_cell.length_b   1.000
_cell.length_c   1.000
_cell.angle_alpha   90.00
_cell.angle_beta   90.00
_cell.angle_gamma   90.00
#
_symmetry.space_group_name_H-M   'P 1'
#
loop_
_entity.id
_entity.type
_entity.pdbx_description
1 polymer ?
#
loop_
_entity_poly.entity_id
_entity_poly.type
_entity_poly.pdbx_seq_one_letter_code
_entity_poly.pdbx_strand_id
1 'polypeptide(L)'
;MTKFYFDKKAASKAINFIETFCTHTKGELTGTSLLLEDWQKKIIGDLFGWKQENGLRKYRTALIQLPRKNGKTTLAASIICYVLFSEKERGNELYAAAGDRGQANILFSIVSNMVLQNKELSSRAKVFRNSITNESKGNFFQAISSDSKTKHGYSAGCVIMDELHVQPNRDLYDTLLTSTGARIEPLFISITTAGYNKNSIGWEVYNYAKQVQNKLIEDSSFYSAIYEADLDDDITDEEIWKKANPNYGISLRKEYMRRESQRAMDVPSYQNTFKRLMLNIWTDSQTAWIGAKEWELCQGEVDLQKLKNKECYLGLDLASTRDISALVLLFKEDEKFIIVPYFFIPEENAKKRSDRDKVDYVTWIRDNHIIATSGDVCDYNFIKQKILDLGKEYLIQSICYDRWNASSMVIDLQNENVPMEPFGQGFVSMSAPSKQ
;
A
#
# COMPACT_ATOMS: atom_id res chain seq x y z
N MET A 1 10.14 -3.97 -34.97
CA MET A 1 10.51 -3.45 -33.63
C MET A 1 10.67 -1.95 -33.72
N THR A 2 9.96 -1.19 -32.89
CA THR A 2 10.12 0.27 -32.85
C THR A 2 11.51 0.60 -32.35
N LYS A 3 12.30 1.34 -33.10
CA LYS A 3 13.63 1.77 -32.67
C LYS A 3 13.50 2.96 -31.71
N PHE A 4 14.31 2.97 -30.68
CA PHE A 4 14.38 4.05 -29.69
C PHE A 4 15.78 4.66 -29.69
N TYR A 5 15.88 5.96 -29.44
CA TYR A 5 17.15 6.66 -29.28
C TYR A 5 17.09 7.63 -28.10
N PHE A 6 18.26 7.96 -27.55
CA PHE A 6 18.38 8.91 -26.46
C PHE A 6 18.76 10.29 -26.97
N ASP A 7 17.85 11.24 -26.84
CA ASP A 7 18.06 12.65 -27.16
C ASP A 7 18.66 13.40 -25.95
N LYS A 8 19.99 13.55 -25.95
CA LYS A 8 20.72 14.26 -24.89
C LYS A 8 20.24 15.71 -24.74
N LYS A 9 19.86 16.39 -25.87
CA LYS A 9 19.39 17.79 -25.80
C LYS A 9 18.03 17.89 -25.12
N ALA A 10 17.12 16.97 -25.38
CA ALA A 10 15.82 16.93 -24.73
C ALA A 10 15.98 16.61 -23.22
N ALA A 11 16.83 15.66 -22.84
CA ALA A 11 17.14 15.35 -21.45
C ALA A 11 17.72 16.57 -20.73
N SER A 12 18.79 17.18 -21.28
CA SER A 12 19.44 18.36 -20.69
C SER A 12 18.48 19.55 -20.62
N LYS A 13 17.58 19.73 -21.59
CA LYS A 13 16.59 20.81 -21.55
C LYS A 13 15.67 20.67 -20.33
N ALA A 14 15.19 19.46 -20.02
CA ALA A 14 14.32 19.23 -18.87
C ALA A 14 15.06 19.43 -17.55
N ILE A 15 16.28 18.91 -17.42
CA ILE A 15 17.12 19.06 -16.24
C ILE A 15 17.43 20.55 -16.01
N ASN A 16 17.97 21.25 -17.02
CA ASN A 16 18.33 22.65 -16.92
C ASN A 16 17.13 23.55 -16.61
N PHE A 17 15.95 23.25 -17.19
CA PHE A 17 14.73 23.99 -16.83
C PHE A 17 14.44 23.87 -15.34
N ILE A 18 14.48 22.66 -14.79
CA ILE A 18 14.18 22.43 -13.39
C ILE A 18 15.20 23.14 -12.49
N GLU A 19 16.50 22.98 -12.76
CA GLU A 19 17.56 23.59 -11.95
C GLU A 19 17.59 25.13 -12.05
N THR A 20 17.09 25.70 -13.16
CA THR A 20 17.05 27.16 -13.38
C THR A 20 15.79 27.80 -12.80
N PHE A 21 14.63 27.17 -12.95
CA PHE A 21 13.34 27.81 -12.69
C PHE A 21 12.62 27.28 -11.46
N CYS A 22 12.92 26.07 -11.00
CA CYS A 22 12.29 25.51 -9.81
C CYS A 22 13.12 25.79 -8.56
N THR A 23 12.42 26.01 -7.43
CA THR A 23 13.05 26.33 -6.15
C THR A 23 12.56 25.41 -5.05
N HIS A 24 13.34 25.29 -3.99
CA HIS A 24 12.86 24.68 -2.76
C HIS A 24 11.78 25.55 -2.12
N THR A 25 10.65 24.96 -1.75
CA THR A 25 9.48 25.71 -1.22
C THR A 25 9.28 25.54 0.29
N LYS A 26 10.06 24.67 0.93
CA LYS A 26 9.96 24.35 2.38
C LYS A 26 11.34 24.09 2.99
N GLY A 27 11.47 24.34 4.30
CA GLY A 27 12.68 24.06 5.08
C GLY A 27 13.77 25.10 4.90
N GLU A 28 14.99 24.75 5.31
CA GLU A 28 16.16 25.63 5.34
C GLU A 28 16.58 26.16 3.97
N LEU A 29 16.32 25.39 2.91
CA LEU A 29 16.66 25.73 1.53
C LEU A 29 15.58 26.54 0.80
N THR A 30 14.51 26.98 1.49
CA THR A 30 13.40 27.71 0.87
C THR A 30 13.90 28.90 0.06
N GLY A 31 13.46 29.01 -1.20
CA GLY A 31 13.83 30.07 -2.14
C GLY A 31 15.14 29.83 -2.90
N THR A 32 15.93 28.81 -2.54
CA THR A 32 17.14 28.45 -3.32
C THR A 32 16.75 27.58 -4.53
N SER A 33 17.60 27.59 -5.58
CA SER A 33 17.40 26.76 -6.77
C SER A 33 17.36 25.27 -6.40
N LEU A 34 16.44 24.55 -7.03
CA LEU A 34 16.32 23.09 -6.89
C LEU A 34 17.41 22.41 -7.74
N LEU A 35 18.54 22.12 -7.14
CA LEU A 35 19.57 21.29 -7.78
C LEU A 35 19.18 19.83 -7.68
N LEU A 36 19.18 19.15 -8.81
CA LEU A 36 18.79 17.75 -8.88
C LEU A 36 19.95 16.84 -8.51
N GLU A 37 19.68 15.85 -7.67
CA GLU A 37 20.61 14.76 -7.40
C GLU A 37 20.75 13.83 -8.63
N ASP A 38 21.80 13.04 -8.71
CA ASP A 38 22.09 12.18 -9.87
C ASP A 38 20.95 11.21 -10.18
N TRP A 39 20.32 10.63 -9.17
CA TRP A 39 19.17 9.76 -9.35
C TRP A 39 17.94 10.49 -9.90
N GLN A 40 17.74 11.76 -9.52
CA GLN A 40 16.68 12.60 -10.06
C GLN A 40 16.97 13.00 -11.50
N LYS A 41 18.24 13.38 -11.80
CA LYS A 41 18.70 13.65 -13.17
C LYS A 41 18.48 12.44 -14.06
N LYS A 42 18.75 11.23 -13.54
CA LYS A 42 18.50 10.00 -14.28
C LYS A 42 17.02 9.83 -14.61
N ILE A 43 16.12 9.97 -13.64
CA ILE A 43 14.67 9.85 -13.86
C ILE A 43 14.18 10.90 -14.88
N ILE A 44 14.53 12.17 -14.69
CA ILE A 44 14.14 13.27 -15.62
C ILE A 44 14.74 13.03 -16.99
N GLY A 45 16.03 12.67 -17.05
CA GLY A 45 16.73 12.37 -18.31
C GLY A 45 16.08 11.22 -19.08
N ASP A 46 15.73 10.13 -18.40
CA ASP A 46 15.08 8.97 -19.01
C ASP A 46 13.67 9.33 -19.52
N LEU A 47 12.85 9.99 -18.68
CA LEU A 47 11.46 10.33 -19.05
C LEU A 47 11.38 11.26 -20.25
N PHE A 48 12.29 12.24 -20.37
CA PHE A 48 12.22 13.26 -21.42
C PHE A 48 13.22 13.06 -22.56
N GLY A 49 14.30 12.29 -22.34
CA GLY A 49 15.35 12.06 -23.32
C GLY A 49 15.12 10.85 -24.23
N TRP A 50 14.49 9.78 -23.74
CA TRP A 50 14.20 8.64 -24.60
C TRP A 50 13.07 8.93 -25.58
N LYS A 51 13.35 8.74 -26.88
CA LYS A 51 12.46 9.04 -28.00
C LYS A 51 12.25 7.85 -28.90
N GLN A 52 11.08 7.82 -29.55
CA GLN A 52 10.76 6.96 -30.68
C GLN A 52 11.35 7.56 -31.97
N GLU A 53 11.44 6.78 -33.06
CA GLU A 53 11.94 7.24 -34.36
C GLU A 53 11.20 8.50 -34.86
N ASN A 54 9.92 8.66 -34.55
CA ASN A 54 9.11 9.84 -34.95
C ASN A 54 9.37 11.07 -34.05
N GLY A 55 10.32 11.00 -33.13
CA GLY A 55 10.67 12.08 -32.19
C GLY A 55 9.76 12.21 -30.97
N LEU A 56 8.70 11.41 -30.87
CA LEU A 56 7.82 11.42 -29.71
C LEU A 56 8.47 10.71 -28.51
N ARG A 57 7.98 11.03 -27.31
CA ARG A 57 8.43 10.41 -26.06
C ARG A 57 8.22 8.89 -26.08
N LYS A 58 9.24 8.15 -25.66
CA LYS A 58 9.14 6.70 -25.49
C LYS A 58 8.21 6.33 -24.34
N TYR A 59 8.44 6.90 -23.15
CA TYR A 59 7.71 6.57 -21.95
C TYR A 59 6.42 7.38 -21.84
N ARG A 60 5.31 6.66 -21.67
CA ARG A 60 3.95 7.21 -21.54
C ARG A 60 3.41 7.06 -20.13
N THR A 61 3.81 5.99 -19.45
CA THR A 61 3.41 5.64 -18.11
C THR A 61 4.65 5.42 -17.26
N ALA A 62 4.63 5.84 -16.00
CA ALA A 62 5.76 5.66 -15.11
C ALA A 62 5.30 5.32 -13.67
N LEU A 63 6.09 4.47 -13.00
CA LEU A 63 6.05 4.30 -11.55
C LEU A 63 7.35 4.81 -10.94
N ILE A 64 7.26 5.75 -10.00
CA ILE A 64 8.37 6.24 -9.18
C ILE A 64 8.05 5.89 -7.73
N GLN A 65 8.67 4.85 -7.20
CA GLN A 65 8.41 4.36 -5.86
C GLN A 65 9.66 4.52 -4.98
N LEU A 66 9.52 5.30 -3.93
CA LEU A 66 10.59 5.69 -3.00
C LEU A 66 10.09 5.73 -1.56
N PRO A 67 10.94 5.48 -0.57
CA PRO A 67 10.61 5.71 0.84
C PRO A 67 10.25 7.17 1.12
N ARG A 68 9.73 7.43 2.29
CA ARG A 68 9.47 8.81 2.76
C ARG A 68 10.77 9.60 2.88
N LYS A 69 10.66 10.94 2.78
CA LYS A 69 11.77 11.91 2.95
C LYS A 69 12.82 11.91 1.83
N ASN A 70 12.58 11.25 0.70
CA ASN A 70 13.45 11.26 -0.48
C ASN A 70 13.06 12.34 -1.53
N GLY A 71 12.23 13.33 -1.20
CA GLY A 71 11.94 14.45 -2.11
C GLY A 71 10.94 14.15 -3.23
N LYS A 72 10.13 13.07 -3.14
CA LYS A 72 9.14 12.66 -4.16
C LYS A 72 8.26 13.79 -4.65
N THR A 73 7.60 14.49 -3.73
CA THR A 73 6.64 15.53 -4.05
C THR A 73 7.29 16.75 -4.71
N THR A 74 8.53 17.10 -4.32
CA THR A 74 9.30 18.16 -4.96
C THR A 74 9.68 17.80 -6.39
N LEU A 75 10.11 16.55 -6.64
CA LEU A 75 10.39 16.03 -7.98
C LEU A 75 9.12 16.05 -8.84
N ALA A 76 7.98 15.60 -8.30
CA ALA A 76 6.68 15.65 -8.98
C ALA A 76 6.29 17.08 -9.38
N ALA A 77 6.45 18.03 -8.45
CA ALA A 77 6.14 19.44 -8.70
C ALA A 77 7.03 20.03 -9.80
N SER A 78 8.31 19.69 -9.82
CA SER A 78 9.24 20.17 -10.84
C SER A 78 8.91 19.61 -12.23
N ILE A 79 8.46 18.36 -12.32
CA ILE A 79 7.96 17.77 -13.59
C ILE A 79 6.73 18.53 -14.08
N ILE A 80 5.76 18.82 -13.20
CA ILE A 80 4.59 19.63 -13.56
C ILE A 80 5.00 20.99 -14.07
N CYS A 81 5.92 21.71 -13.38
CA CYS A 81 6.43 22.99 -13.86
C CYS A 81 7.05 22.86 -15.25
N TYR A 82 7.90 21.86 -15.50
CA TYR A 82 8.50 21.66 -16.81
C TYR A 82 7.46 21.45 -17.90
N VAL A 83 6.48 20.56 -17.67
CA VAL A 83 5.43 20.27 -18.66
C VAL A 83 4.53 21.49 -18.89
N LEU A 84 4.14 22.20 -17.83
CA LEU A 84 3.26 23.38 -17.90
C LEU A 84 3.87 24.53 -18.73
N PHE A 85 5.19 24.74 -18.59
CA PHE A 85 5.85 25.91 -19.19
C PHE A 85 6.72 25.60 -20.40
N SER A 86 7.35 24.43 -20.49
CA SER A 86 8.39 24.14 -21.50
C SER A 86 7.98 23.15 -22.58
N GLU A 87 7.05 22.25 -22.34
CA GLU A 87 6.57 21.28 -23.33
C GLU A 87 5.91 21.98 -24.54
N LYS A 88 5.99 21.33 -25.72
CA LYS A 88 5.51 21.92 -26.98
C LYS A 88 3.99 21.89 -27.17
N GLU A 89 3.33 20.91 -26.57
CA GLU A 89 1.89 20.72 -26.69
C GLU A 89 1.13 21.90 -26.08
N ARG A 90 0.16 22.43 -26.83
CA ARG A 90 -0.71 23.53 -26.42
C ARG A 90 -2.07 23.00 -25.96
N GLY A 91 -2.76 23.78 -25.12
CA GLY A 91 -4.03 23.35 -24.54
C GLY A 91 -3.88 22.10 -23.66
N ASN A 92 -2.72 21.95 -23.03
CA ASN A 92 -2.39 20.77 -22.24
C ASN A 92 -3.03 20.87 -20.88
N GLU A 93 -3.71 19.79 -20.47
CA GLU A 93 -4.34 19.65 -19.17
C GLU A 93 -3.44 18.82 -18.25
N LEU A 94 -3.03 19.42 -17.13
CA LEU A 94 -2.16 18.76 -16.16
C LEU A 94 -2.94 18.53 -14.86
N TYR A 95 -2.83 17.35 -14.30
CA TYR A 95 -3.53 16.98 -13.06
C TYR A 95 -2.60 16.41 -12.01
N ALA A 96 -2.72 16.92 -10.77
CA ALA A 96 -2.24 16.25 -9.57
C ALA A 96 -3.42 15.52 -8.94
N ALA A 97 -3.35 14.21 -8.85
CA ALA A 97 -4.42 13.37 -8.34
C ALA A 97 -3.96 12.62 -7.08
N ALA A 98 -4.82 12.56 -6.07
CA ALA A 98 -4.57 11.83 -4.83
C ALA A 98 -5.87 11.21 -4.27
N GLY A 99 -5.75 10.33 -3.28
CA GLY A 99 -6.90 9.69 -2.62
C GLY A 99 -7.84 10.68 -1.95
N ASP A 100 -7.30 11.75 -1.38
CA ASP A 100 -8.08 12.83 -0.77
C ASP A 100 -7.62 14.22 -1.27
N ARG A 101 -8.48 15.22 -1.04
CA ARG A 101 -8.25 16.59 -1.48
C ARG A 101 -7.08 17.27 -0.76
N GLY A 102 -6.82 16.91 0.49
CA GLY A 102 -5.72 17.46 1.27
C GLY A 102 -4.37 17.07 0.67
N GLN A 103 -4.21 15.79 0.31
CA GLN A 103 -3.00 15.28 -0.33
C GLN A 103 -2.78 15.90 -1.71
N ALA A 104 -3.81 15.98 -2.55
CA ALA A 104 -3.71 16.63 -3.86
C ALA A 104 -3.30 18.11 -3.75
N ASN A 105 -3.79 18.82 -2.74
CA ASN A 105 -3.45 20.22 -2.47
C ASN A 105 -2.00 20.40 -2.00
N ILE A 106 -1.35 19.41 -1.41
CA ILE A 106 0.06 19.49 -1.03
C ILE A 106 0.93 19.70 -2.27
N LEU A 107 0.74 18.85 -3.29
CA LEU A 107 1.47 18.98 -4.55
C LEU A 107 1.14 20.29 -5.27
N PHE A 108 -0.15 20.67 -5.31
CA PHE A 108 -0.60 21.94 -5.88
C PHE A 108 0.09 23.14 -5.23
N SER A 109 0.17 23.17 -3.90
CA SER A 109 0.79 24.24 -3.16
C SER A 109 2.29 24.37 -3.45
N ILE A 110 2.99 23.25 -3.64
CA ILE A 110 4.41 23.25 -4.00
C ILE A 110 4.61 23.85 -5.39
N VAL A 111 3.82 23.39 -6.38
CA VAL A 111 3.88 23.95 -7.75
C VAL A 111 3.55 25.44 -7.75
N SER A 112 2.49 25.86 -7.03
CA SER A 112 2.10 27.25 -6.90
C SER A 112 3.22 28.11 -6.33
N ASN A 113 3.87 27.64 -5.26
CA ASN A 113 4.98 28.35 -4.64
C ASN A 113 6.21 28.43 -5.57
N MET A 114 6.56 27.34 -6.30
CA MET A 114 7.63 27.39 -7.29
C MET A 114 7.35 28.44 -8.36
N VAL A 115 6.12 28.50 -8.85
CA VAL A 115 5.73 29.51 -9.86
C VAL A 115 5.80 30.93 -9.30
N LEU A 116 5.26 31.18 -8.10
CA LEU A 116 5.23 32.51 -7.50
C LEU A 116 6.61 33.02 -7.08
N GLN A 117 7.51 32.15 -6.67
CA GLN A 117 8.88 32.50 -6.27
C GLN A 117 9.78 32.84 -7.48
N ASN A 118 9.42 32.41 -8.69
CA ASN A 118 10.21 32.65 -9.90
C ASN A 118 9.55 33.74 -10.77
N LYS A 119 10.24 34.86 -10.99
CA LYS A 119 9.71 36.00 -11.75
C LYS A 119 9.34 35.65 -13.19
N GLU A 120 10.11 34.77 -13.86
CA GLU A 120 9.81 34.38 -15.25
C GLU A 120 8.59 33.46 -15.32
N LEU A 121 8.45 32.50 -14.39
CA LEU A 121 7.29 31.62 -14.37
C LEU A 121 6.03 32.40 -13.99
N SER A 122 6.10 33.25 -12.97
CA SER A 122 4.97 34.06 -12.51
C SER A 122 4.48 35.07 -13.54
N SER A 123 5.39 35.63 -14.36
CA SER A 123 4.99 36.53 -15.48
C SER A 123 4.24 35.82 -16.61
N ARG A 124 4.34 34.48 -16.70
CA ARG A 124 3.72 33.66 -17.75
C ARG A 124 2.51 32.87 -17.26
N ALA A 125 2.17 32.97 -15.97
CA ALA A 125 1.09 32.21 -15.38
C ALA A 125 0.15 33.05 -14.53
N LYS A 126 -1.11 32.64 -14.48
CA LYS A 126 -2.07 33.09 -13.47
C LYS A 126 -2.31 31.96 -12.48
N VAL A 127 -2.06 32.26 -11.21
CA VAL A 127 -2.28 31.33 -10.11
C VAL A 127 -3.62 31.65 -9.47
N PHE A 128 -4.55 30.70 -9.53
CA PHE A 128 -5.86 30.76 -8.90
C PHE A 128 -5.88 29.85 -7.65
N ARG A 129 -6.98 29.87 -6.93
CA ARG A 129 -7.14 29.05 -5.72
C ARG A 129 -6.95 27.55 -5.96
N ASN A 130 -7.40 27.02 -7.09
CA ASN A 130 -7.41 25.59 -7.41
C ASN A 130 -6.77 25.25 -8.75
N SER A 131 -6.21 26.22 -9.47
CA SER A 131 -5.59 26.01 -10.78
C SER A 131 -4.47 27.01 -11.04
N ILE A 132 -3.56 26.62 -11.92
CA ILE A 132 -2.50 27.47 -12.46
C ILE A 132 -2.62 27.41 -13.97
N THR A 133 -2.68 28.56 -14.63
CA THR A 133 -2.82 28.63 -16.09
C THR A 133 -1.61 29.31 -16.73
N ASN A 134 -1.11 28.73 -17.82
CA ASN A 134 -0.17 29.37 -18.73
C ASN A 134 -0.95 29.83 -19.97
N GLU A 135 -1.40 31.10 -19.96
CA GLU A 135 -2.29 31.63 -21.00
C GLU A 135 -1.66 31.61 -22.39
N SER A 136 -0.35 31.83 -22.50
CA SER A 136 0.37 31.86 -23.76
C SER A 136 0.31 30.54 -24.53
N LYS A 137 0.10 29.44 -23.83
CA LYS A 137 -0.03 28.08 -24.36
C LYS A 137 -1.44 27.50 -24.25
N GLY A 138 -2.32 28.11 -23.47
CA GLY A 138 -3.61 27.55 -23.08
C GLY A 138 -3.50 26.34 -22.17
N ASN A 139 -2.34 26.12 -21.55
CA ASN A 139 -2.12 25.00 -20.62
C ASN A 139 -2.62 25.35 -19.24
N PHE A 140 -3.17 24.35 -18.52
CA PHE A 140 -3.50 24.55 -17.10
C PHE A 140 -3.11 23.33 -16.26
N PHE A 141 -2.92 23.59 -14.98
CA PHE A 141 -2.67 22.61 -13.93
C PHE A 141 -3.70 22.71 -12.83
N GLN A 142 -4.23 21.58 -12.37
CA GLN A 142 -5.26 21.50 -11.33
C GLN A 142 -5.04 20.29 -10.42
N ALA A 143 -5.34 20.45 -9.10
CA ALA A 143 -5.42 19.35 -8.16
C ALA A 143 -6.83 18.74 -8.14
N ILE A 144 -6.90 17.41 -8.20
CA ILE A 144 -8.15 16.63 -8.17
C ILE A 144 -8.06 15.50 -7.14
N SER A 145 -9.19 15.00 -6.66
CA SER A 145 -9.26 13.90 -5.69
C SER A 145 -10.35 12.90 -6.05
N SER A 146 -10.29 11.71 -5.48
CA SER A 146 -11.30 10.67 -5.65
C SER A 146 -12.70 11.08 -5.20
N ASP A 147 -12.81 12.07 -4.30
CA ASP A 147 -14.07 12.61 -3.80
C ASP A 147 -14.78 13.53 -4.79
N SER A 148 -14.13 13.95 -5.87
CA SER A 148 -14.72 14.84 -6.87
C SER A 148 -15.79 14.12 -7.69
N LYS A 149 -17.04 14.60 -7.63
CA LYS A 149 -18.22 14.00 -8.33
C LYS A 149 -18.17 14.13 -9.86
N THR A 150 -17.30 14.95 -10.41
CA THR A 150 -17.19 15.22 -11.86
C THR A 150 -16.00 14.46 -12.44
N LYS A 151 -16.20 13.19 -12.81
CA LYS A 151 -15.11 12.32 -13.31
C LYS A 151 -15.06 12.18 -14.83
N HIS A 152 -15.82 12.95 -15.61
CA HIS A 152 -15.90 12.81 -17.06
C HIS A 152 -15.50 14.09 -17.79
N GLY A 153 -14.76 13.94 -18.88
CA GLY A 153 -14.37 15.05 -19.77
C GLY A 153 -12.93 15.51 -19.64
N TYR A 154 -12.07 14.77 -18.93
CA TYR A 154 -10.64 15.06 -18.89
C TYR A 154 -9.95 14.70 -20.21
N SER A 155 -9.00 15.54 -20.65
CA SER A 155 -8.10 15.29 -21.79
C SER A 155 -6.66 15.51 -21.29
N ALA A 156 -6.21 14.62 -20.42
CA ALA A 156 -4.97 14.80 -19.68
C ALA A 156 -3.72 14.59 -20.54
N GLY A 157 -2.85 15.60 -20.58
CA GLY A 157 -1.53 15.44 -21.17
C GLY A 157 -0.45 15.13 -20.16
N CYS A 158 -0.66 15.50 -18.88
CA CYS A 158 0.20 15.05 -17.80
C CYS A 158 -0.61 14.79 -16.53
N VAL A 159 -0.41 13.61 -15.95
CA VAL A 159 -1.01 13.22 -14.66
C VAL A 159 0.08 12.85 -13.71
N ILE A 160 0.05 13.39 -12.50
CA ILE A 160 0.80 12.89 -11.36
C ILE A 160 -0.20 12.30 -10.37
N MET A 161 -0.20 10.97 -10.25
CA MET A 161 -0.95 10.23 -9.25
C MET A 161 -0.08 10.10 -8.00
N ASP A 162 -0.37 10.91 -6.98
CA ASP A 162 0.41 10.91 -5.74
C ASP A 162 -0.16 9.93 -4.73
N GLU A 163 0.75 9.31 -3.96
CA GLU A 163 0.44 8.31 -2.92
C GLU A 163 -0.50 7.19 -3.42
N LEU A 164 -0.14 6.56 -4.55
CA LEU A 164 -0.97 5.54 -5.20
C LEU A 164 -1.35 4.38 -4.26
N HIS A 165 -0.49 4.05 -3.27
CA HIS A 165 -0.70 2.96 -2.32
C HIS A 165 -1.90 3.16 -1.37
N VAL A 166 -2.40 4.40 -1.21
CA VAL A 166 -3.56 4.73 -0.36
C VAL A 166 -4.83 5.03 -1.17
N GLN A 167 -4.82 4.84 -2.49
CA GLN A 167 -6.04 5.04 -3.28
C GLN A 167 -7.13 4.06 -2.83
N PRO A 168 -8.36 4.56 -2.58
CA PRO A 168 -9.45 3.73 -2.06
C PRO A 168 -9.92 2.65 -3.05
N ASN A 169 -9.84 2.95 -4.34
CA ASN A 169 -10.19 2.06 -5.45
C ASN A 169 -9.43 2.49 -6.73
N ARG A 170 -9.68 1.79 -7.83
CA ARG A 170 -9.03 2.08 -9.12
C ARG A 170 -9.72 3.16 -9.98
N ASP A 171 -10.91 3.64 -9.60
CA ASP A 171 -11.77 4.48 -10.47
C ASP A 171 -11.07 5.76 -10.94
N LEU A 172 -10.41 6.49 -10.01
CA LEU A 172 -9.70 7.72 -10.36
C LEU A 172 -8.48 7.42 -11.25
N TYR A 173 -7.74 6.35 -10.93
CA TYR A 173 -6.58 5.91 -11.71
C TYR A 173 -6.99 5.58 -13.15
N ASP A 174 -8.00 4.71 -13.33
CA ASP A 174 -8.47 4.28 -14.67
C ASP A 174 -9.06 5.45 -15.47
N THR A 175 -9.84 6.32 -14.81
CA THR A 175 -10.43 7.51 -15.45
C THR A 175 -9.34 8.43 -16.01
N LEU A 176 -8.31 8.71 -15.22
CA LEU A 176 -7.23 9.60 -15.64
C LEU A 176 -6.28 8.94 -16.65
N LEU A 177 -5.99 7.66 -16.50
CA LEU A 177 -5.15 6.93 -17.46
C LEU A 177 -5.83 6.89 -18.83
N THR A 178 -7.12 6.57 -18.89
CA THR A 178 -7.86 6.54 -20.15
C THR A 178 -8.07 7.92 -20.78
N SER A 179 -8.11 8.99 -19.97
CA SER A 179 -8.23 10.37 -20.45
C SER A 179 -7.01 10.85 -21.25
N THR A 180 -5.89 10.16 -21.16
CA THR A 180 -4.65 10.49 -21.88
C THR A 180 -4.70 10.09 -23.36
N GLY A 181 -5.67 9.26 -23.78
CA GLY A 181 -5.72 8.63 -25.11
C GLY A 181 -5.82 9.61 -26.30
N ALA A 182 -6.30 10.83 -26.09
CA ALA A 182 -6.41 11.85 -27.14
C ALA A 182 -5.13 12.69 -27.31
N ARG A 183 -4.13 12.53 -26.46
CA ARG A 183 -2.91 13.33 -26.46
C ARG A 183 -1.79 12.69 -27.26
N ILE A 184 -0.96 13.51 -27.87
CA ILE A 184 0.14 13.04 -28.74
C ILE A 184 1.30 12.50 -27.87
N GLU A 185 1.69 13.23 -26.81
CA GLU A 185 2.77 12.87 -25.90
C GLU A 185 2.31 12.87 -24.43
N PRO A 186 1.29 12.07 -24.04
CA PRO A 186 0.84 12.07 -22.67
C PRO A 186 1.92 11.50 -21.73
N LEU A 187 1.85 11.87 -20.45
CA LEU A 187 2.71 11.36 -19.41
C LEU A 187 1.89 11.11 -18.14
N PHE A 188 1.73 9.84 -17.79
CA PHE A 188 1.05 9.43 -16.56
C PHE A 188 2.09 8.88 -15.58
N ILE A 189 2.32 9.57 -14.46
CA ILE A 189 3.30 9.20 -13.47
C ILE A 189 2.59 8.87 -12.15
N SER A 190 2.78 7.65 -11.67
CA SER A 190 2.41 7.25 -10.31
C SER A 190 3.61 7.46 -9.39
N ILE A 191 3.46 8.26 -8.35
CA ILE A 191 4.48 8.48 -7.31
C ILE A 191 3.96 7.94 -6.00
N THR A 192 4.72 7.06 -5.35
CA THR A 192 4.22 6.38 -4.15
C THR A 192 5.35 5.89 -3.25
N THR A 193 4.96 5.39 -2.10
CA THR A 193 5.74 4.58 -1.16
C THR A 193 5.07 3.20 -1.09
N ALA A 194 5.75 2.18 -0.57
CA ALA A 194 5.16 0.87 -0.35
C ALA A 194 3.95 0.93 0.59
N GLY A 195 2.95 0.14 0.31
CA GLY A 195 1.75 -0.05 1.11
C GLY A 195 1.73 -1.37 1.88
N TYR A 196 0.54 -1.74 2.37
CA TYR A 196 0.29 -3.04 3.01
C TYR A 196 -0.90 -3.79 2.37
N ASN A 197 -1.71 -3.10 1.59
CA ASN A 197 -2.85 -3.71 0.93
C ASN A 197 -2.43 -4.26 -0.44
N LYS A 198 -2.16 -5.56 -0.50
CA LYS A 198 -1.78 -6.27 -1.74
C LYS A 198 -2.94 -6.46 -2.75
N ASN A 199 -4.16 -6.06 -2.39
CA ASN A 199 -5.32 -6.01 -3.30
C ASN A 199 -5.62 -4.59 -3.82
N SER A 200 -4.68 -3.64 -3.64
CA SER A 200 -4.84 -2.25 -4.10
C SER A 200 -4.31 -2.04 -5.51
N ILE A 201 -4.81 -0.99 -6.17
CA ILE A 201 -4.24 -0.53 -7.46
C ILE A 201 -2.74 -0.19 -7.33
N GLY A 202 -2.29 0.28 -6.15
CA GLY A 202 -0.87 0.53 -5.88
C GLY A 202 -0.01 -0.73 -5.97
N TRP A 203 -0.49 -1.84 -5.41
CA TRP A 203 0.18 -3.14 -5.51
C TRP A 203 0.15 -3.69 -6.94
N GLU A 204 -0.99 -3.57 -7.64
CA GLU A 204 -1.12 -4.02 -9.04
C GLU A 204 -0.07 -3.33 -9.94
N VAL A 205 0.03 -1.99 -9.84
CA VAL A 205 1.00 -1.20 -10.62
C VAL A 205 2.45 -1.51 -10.21
N TYR A 206 2.71 -1.72 -8.92
CA TYR A 206 4.03 -2.15 -8.45
C TYR A 206 4.43 -3.51 -9.03
N ASN A 207 3.54 -4.52 -8.96
CA ASN A 207 3.80 -5.84 -9.53
C ASN A 207 4.01 -5.77 -11.05
N TYR A 208 3.20 -4.99 -11.75
CA TYR A 208 3.39 -4.76 -13.18
C TYR A 208 4.78 -4.19 -13.46
N ALA A 209 5.19 -3.17 -12.71
CA ALA A 209 6.52 -2.56 -12.84
C ALA A 209 7.65 -3.57 -12.61
N LYS A 210 7.54 -4.44 -11.58
CA LYS A 210 8.52 -5.51 -11.32
C LYS A 210 8.56 -6.54 -12.46
N GLN A 211 7.42 -6.91 -13.02
CA GLN A 211 7.36 -7.83 -14.16
C GLN A 211 8.02 -7.23 -15.41
N VAL A 212 7.81 -5.94 -15.68
CA VAL A 212 8.48 -5.23 -16.77
C VAL A 212 10.00 -5.15 -16.53
N GLN A 213 10.43 -4.80 -15.31
CA GLN A 213 11.87 -4.77 -14.95
C GLN A 213 12.54 -6.15 -15.13
N ASN A 214 11.86 -7.21 -14.74
CA ASN A 214 12.33 -8.59 -14.85
C ASN A 214 12.16 -9.20 -16.26
N LYS A 215 11.67 -8.39 -17.23
CA LYS A 215 11.41 -8.81 -18.62
C LYS A 215 10.41 -9.96 -18.75
N LEU A 216 9.50 -10.11 -17.78
CA LEU A 216 8.39 -11.05 -17.86
C LEU A 216 7.25 -10.48 -18.72
N ILE A 217 7.16 -9.15 -18.78
CA ILE A 217 6.26 -8.41 -19.66
C ILE A 217 7.10 -7.44 -20.51
N GLU A 218 6.85 -7.41 -21.80
CA GLU A 218 7.44 -6.44 -22.73
C GLU A 218 6.55 -5.20 -22.86
N ASP A 219 6.84 -4.16 -22.09
CA ASP A 219 6.24 -2.83 -22.26
C ASP A 219 7.33 -1.76 -22.32
N SER A 220 7.71 -1.41 -23.54
CA SER A 220 8.74 -0.38 -23.79
C SER A 220 8.27 1.04 -23.48
N SER A 221 6.96 1.25 -23.29
CA SER A 221 6.35 2.55 -22.97
C SER A 221 6.24 2.83 -21.48
N PHE A 222 6.46 1.82 -20.65
CA PHE A 222 6.40 1.92 -19.20
C PHE A 222 7.80 2.17 -18.61
N TYR A 223 7.92 3.17 -17.75
CA TYR A 223 9.13 3.49 -16.99
C TYR A 223 8.96 3.12 -15.52
N SER A 224 9.98 2.50 -14.93
CA SER A 224 9.97 2.23 -13.49
C SER A 224 11.26 2.66 -12.82
N ALA A 225 11.13 3.41 -11.73
CA ALA A 225 12.19 3.76 -10.80
C ALA A 225 11.75 3.34 -9.40
N ILE A 226 12.19 2.17 -8.96
CA ILE A 226 11.84 1.59 -7.66
C ILE A 226 13.12 1.52 -6.83
N TYR A 227 13.10 2.19 -5.67
CA TYR A 227 14.17 2.19 -4.68
C TYR A 227 13.63 1.55 -3.41
N GLU A 228 14.08 0.34 -3.12
CA GLU A 228 13.57 -0.48 -2.02
C GLU A 228 14.66 -1.40 -1.47
N ALA A 229 14.51 -1.85 -0.24
CA ALA A 229 15.24 -2.97 0.30
C ALA A 229 14.53 -4.29 -0.03
N ASP A 230 15.25 -5.40 -0.01
CA ASP A 230 14.66 -6.72 -0.16
C ASP A 230 14.01 -7.17 1.15
N LEU A 231 13.09 -8.13 1.07
CA LEU A 231 12.30 -8.57 2.22
C LEU A 231 13.16 -9.14 3.35
N ASP A 232 14.25 -9.83 2.98
CA ASP A 232 15.18 -10.52 3.87
C ASP A 232 16.39 -9.67 4.27
N ASP A 233 16.47 -8.42 3.79
CA ASP A 233 17.55 -7.51 4.13
C ASP A 233 17.53 -7.16 5.63
N ASP A 234 18.71 -7.02 6.24
CA ASP A 234 18.84 -6.56 7.62
C ASP A 234 18.42 -5.09 7.74
N ILE A 235 17.32 -4.86 8.46
CA ILE A 235 16.76 -3.51 8.66
C ILE A 235 17.66 -2.59 9.50
N THR A 236 18.73 -3.11 10.10
CA THR A 236 19.71 -2.34 10.90
C THR A 236 20.95 -1.93 10.11
N ASP A 237 21.14 -2.49 8.90
CA ASP A 237 22.31 -2.21 8.07
C ASP A 237 22.19 -0.87 7.34
N GLU A 238 23.19 -0.01 7.54
CA GLU A 238 23.29 1.31 6.88
C GLU A 238 23.41 1.21 5.34
N GLU A 239 24.01 0.13 4.81
CA GLU A 239 24.10 -0.07 3.35
C GLU A 239 22.72 -0.38 2.76
N ILE A 240 21.91 -1.13 3.46
CA ILE A 240 20.50 -1.36 3.08
C ILE A 240 19.70 -0.06 3.09
N TRP A 241 19.93 0.81 4.09
CA TRP A 241 19.27 2.12 4.11
C TRP A 241 19.65 2.98 2.91
N LYS A 242 20.93 2.97 2.50
CA LYS A 242 21.41 3.69 1.29
C LYS A 242 20.82 3.11 0.02
N LYS A 243 20.74 1.77 -0.09
CA LYS A 243 20.12 1.07 -1.20
C LYS A 243 18.67 1.53 -1.43
N ALA A 244 17.88 1.59 -0.36
CA ALA A 244 16.47 1.98 -0.43
C ALA A 244 16.27 3.51 -0.53
N ASN A 245 17.20 4.33 -0.03
CA ASN A 245 17.04 5.77 0.10
C ASN A 245 18.12 6.54 -0.66
N PRO A 246 17.89 6.91 -1.92
CA PRO A 246 18.89 7.64 -2.71
C PRO A 246 19.25 9.03 -2.15
N ASN A 247 18.43 9.59 -1.25
CA ASN A 247 18.71 10.84 -0.53
C ASN A 247 19.18 10.63 0.92
N TYR A 248 19.71 9.44 1.24
CA TYR A 248 20.29 9.16 2.54
C TYR A 248 21.48 10.07 2.85
N GLY A 249 21.42 10.77 3.97
CA GLY A 249 22.42 11.77 4.36
C GLY A 249 22.24 13.16 3.72
N ILE A 250 21.30 13.31 2.79
CA ILE A 250 20.92 14.57 2.13
C ILE A 250 19.62 15.11 2.76
N SER A 251 18.45 14.74 2.22
CA SER A 251 17.17 15.12 2.81
C SER A 251 16.69 14.17 3.92
N LEU A 252 17.15 12.92 3.91
CA LEU A 252 16.95 11.95 4.98
C LEU A 252 18.18 11.92 5.90
N ARG A 253 18.07 12.54 7.06
CA ARG A 253 19.17 12.64 8.03
C ARG A 253 19.55 11.27 8.60
N LYS A 254 20.86 10.97 8.69
CA LYS A 254 21.41 9.69 9.18
C LYS A 254 20.95 9.36 10.61
N GLU A 255 20.99 10.36 11.50
CA GLU A 255 20.56 10.22 12.90
C GLU A 255 19.09 9.85 13.02
N TYR A 256 18.23 10.47 12.17
CA TYR A 256 16.81 10.12 12.13
C TYR A 256 16.63 8.66 11.74
N MET A 257 17.33 8.19 10.72
CA MET A 257 17.23 6.81 10.24
C MET A 257 17.69 5.81 11.30
N ARG A 258 18.82 6.07 11.99
CA ARG A 258 19.32 5.24 13.08
C ARG A 258 18.31 5.14 14.24
N ARG A 259 17.71 6.25 14.64
CA ARG A 259 16.69 6.26 15.69
C ARG A 259 15.44 5.47 15.30
N GLU A 260 14.96 5.63 14.07
CA GLU A 260 13.78 4.91 13.60
C GLU A 260 14.05 3.39 13.42
N SER A 261 15.26 3.01 12.99
CA SER A 261 15.68 1.59 12.94
C SER A 261 15.74 0.98 14.35
N GLN A 262 16.39 1.67 15.31
CA GLN A 262 16.41 1.19 16.70
C GLN A 262 15.00 1.03 17.27
N ARG A 263 14.12 2.00 17.03
CA ARG A 263 12.72 1.91 17.44
C ARG A 263 12.00 0.70 16.82
N ALA A 264 12.32 0.36 15.56
CA ALA A 264 11.72 -0.81 14.91
C ALA A 264 12.21 -2.14 15.52
N MET A 265 13.40 -2.15 16.10
CA MET A 265 13.92 -3.30 16.84
C MET A 265 13.27 -3.40 18.23
N ASP A 266 13.12 -2.27 18.92
CA ASP A 266 12.60 -2.23 20.30
C ASP A 266 11.07 -2.41 20.35
N VAL A 267 10.34 -2.06 19.26
CA VAL A 267 8.87 -2.02 19.22
C VAL A 267 8.36 -2.83 18.02
N PRO A 268 8.01 -4.12 18.18
CA PRO A 268 7.58 -4.99 17.10
C PRO A 268 6.42 -4.43 16.26
N SER A 269 5.45 -3.77 16.88
CA SER A 269 4.33 -3.14 16.18
C SER A 269 4.74 -1.98 15.25
N TYR A 270 5.93 -1.40 15.44
CA TYR A 270 6.48 -0.35 14.59
C TYR A 270 7.30 -0.90 13.41
N GLN A 271 7.75 -2.16 13.45
CA GLN A 271 8.65 -2.73 12.46
C GLN A 271 8.07 -2.67 11.04
N ASN A 272 6.78 -3.04 10.85
CA ASN A 272 6.13 -2.94 9.54
C ASN A 272 6.02 -1.49 9.04
N THR A 273 5.83 -0.55 9.95
CA THR A 273 5.82 0.88 9.61
C THR A 273 7.20 1.33 9.12
N PHE A 274 8.27 0.92 9.79
CA PHE A 274 9.65 1.21 9.39
C PHE A 274 9.98 0.58 8.03
N LYS A 275 9.73 -0.74 7.86
CA LYS A 275 9.93 -1.46 6.60
C LYS A 275 9.25 -0.75 5.44
N ARG A 276 7.98 -0.41 5.60
CA ARG A 276 7.19 0.22 4.55
C ARG A 276 7.62 1.65 4.25
N LEU A 277 7.75 2.49 5.27
CA LEU A 277 7.95 3.93 5.09
C LEU A 277 9.41 4.35 4.90
N MET A 278 10.36 3.59 5.48
CA MET A 278 11.78 3.91 5.44
C MET A 278 12.59 3.00 4.51
N LEU A 279 12.14 1.77 4.28
CA LEU A 279 12.81 0.82 3.40
C LEU A 279 12.00 0.48 2.14
N ASN A 280 10.79 1.02 2.01
CA ASN A 280 9.92 0.84 0.86
C ASN A 280 9.51 -0.61 0.57
N ILE A 281 9.48 -1.46 1.60
CA ILE A 281 9.10 -2.86 1.52
C ILE A 281 7.58 -2.97 1.70
N TRP A 282 6.90 -3.65 0.78
CA TRP A 282 5.49 -3.99 0.93
C TRP A 282 5.30 -5.02 2.05
N THR A 283 4.43 -4.73 3.00
CA THR A 283 4.10 -5.61 4.14
C THR A 283 2.69 -6.17 4.01
N ASP A 284 2.40 -7.28 4.71
CA ASP A 284 1.08 -7.90 4.68
C ASP A 284 0.06 -7.24 5.61
N SER A 285 0.54 -6.41 6.55
CA SER A 285 -0.29 -5.69 7.51
C SER A 285 0.28 -4.31 7.82
N GLN A 286 -0.58 -3.41 8.31
CA GLN A 286 -0.16 -2.08 8.73
C GLN A 286 0.72 -2.14 10.00
N THR A 287 0.30 -2.95 10.96
CA THR A 287 1.00 -3.20 12.23
C THR A 287 0.96 -4.69 12.52
N ALA A 288 2.04 -5.25 13.01
CA ALA A 288 2.07 -6.60 13.53
C ALA A 288 2.13 -6.57 15.06
N TRP A 289 1.31 -7.40 15.73
CA TRP A 289 1.38 -7.59 17.17
C TRP A 289 2.56 -8.48 17.55
N ILE A 290 2.76 -9.56 16.78
CA ILE A 290 3.89 -10.50 16.90
C ILE A 290 4.71 -10.39 15.62
N GLY A 291 6.03 -10.36 15.72
CA GLY A 291 6.92 -10.34 14.56
C GLY A 291 6.79 -11.61 13.71
N ALA A 292 7.02 -11.51 12.41
CA ALA A 292 6.91 -12.67 11.53
C ALA A 292 7.88 -13.79 11.92
N LYS A 293 9.11 -13.45 12.33
CA LYS A 293 10.12 -14.43 12.77
C LYS A 293 9.67 -15.18 14.05
N GLU A 294 9.11 -14.45 15.02
CA GLU A 294 8.59 -15.03 16.26
C GLU A 294 7.40 -15.94 15.97
N TRP A 295 6.54 -15.54 15.03
CA TRP A 295 5.42 -16.37 14.60
C TRP A 295 5.87 -17.63 13.85
N GLU A 296 6.86 -17.53 12.98
CA GLU A 296 7.44 -18.66 12.26
C GLU A 296 8.10 -19.69 13.21
N LEU A 297 8.72 -19.24 14.30
CA LEU A 297 9.28 -20.13 15.33
C LEU A 297 8.20 -20.96 16.04
N CYS A 298 6.94 -20.52 16.03
CA CYS A 298 5.81 -21.24 16.59
C CYS A 298 5.21 -22.27 15.62
N GLN A 299 5.68 -22.33 14.35
CA GLN A 299 5.18 -23.28 13.38
C GLN A 299 5.64 -24.71 13.71
N GLY A 300 4.73 -25.67 13.52
CA GLY A 300 5.03 -27.08 13.72
C GLY A 300 3.94 -27.94 13.11
N GLU A 301 4.29 -29.15 12.68
CA GLU A 301 3.31 -30.15 12.29
C GLU A 301 2.63 -30.71 13.56
N VAL A 302 1.30 -30.61 13.60
CA VAL A 302 0.49 -31.14 14.69
C VAL A 302 -0.02 -32.53 14.32
N ASP A 303 0.47 -33.55 15.00
CA ASP A 303 -0.06 -34.91 14.88
C ASP A 303 -1.30 -35.10 15.75
N LEU A 304 -2.47 -34.88 15.17
CA LEU A 304 -3.78 -34.99 15.85
C LEU A 304 -4.02 -36.38 16.45
N GLN A 305 -3.41 -37.44 15.93
CA GLN A 305 -3.58 -38.80 16.46
C GLN A 305 -2.90 -38.94 17.84
N LYS A 306 -1.78 -38.25 18.06
CA LYS A 306 -1.08 -38.24 19.35
C LYS A 306 -1.83 -37.45 20.43
N LEU A 307 -2.75 -36.57 20.03
CA LEU A 307 -3.54 -35.76 20.94
C LEU A 307 -4.84 -36.44 21.37
N LYS A 308 -5.22 -37.59 20.78
CA LYS A 308 -6.41 -38.32 21.19
C LYS A 308 -6.38 -38.70 22.67
N ASN A 309 -7.54 -38.53 23.32
CA ASN A 309 -7.75 -38.77 24.76
C ASN A 309 -6.86 -37.88 25.68
N LYS A 310 -6.27 -36.78 25.15
CA LYS A 310 -5.59 -35.78 25.95
C LYS A 310 -6.54 -34.69 26.43
N GLU A 311 -6.20 -34.08 27.55
CA GLU A 311 -6.91 -32.90 28.05
C GLU A 311 -6.68 -31.70 27.13
N CYS A 312 -7.76 -30.97 26.85
CA CYS A 312 -7.70 -29.74 26.09
C CYS A 312 -8.67 -28.68 26.61
N TYR A 313 -8.35 -27.43 26.31
CA TYR A 313 -9.17 -26.26 26.58
C TYR A 313 -9.57 -25.65 25.25
N LEU A 314 -10.79 -25.12 25.15
CA LEU A 314 -11.28 -24.51 23.92
C LEU A 314 -11.63 -23.04 24.12
N GLY A 315 -11.41 -22.27 23.06
CA GLY A 315 -11.93 -20.91 22.90
C GLY A 315 -12.93 -20.88 21.76
N LEU A 316 -14.10 -20.29 22.00
CA LEU A 316 -15.19 -20.16 21.02
C LEU A 316 -15.57 -18.69 20.85
N ASP A 317 -15.45 -18.21 19.63
CA ASP A 317 -15.92 -16.88 19.22
C ASP A 317 -16.89 -17.01 18.03
N LEU A 318 -18.12 -16.56 18.23
CA LEU A 318 -19.22 -16.71 17.27
C LEU A 318 -19.54 -15.37 16.59
N ALA A 319 -19.31 -15.33 15.30
CA ALA A 319 -19.69 -14.20 14.45
C ALA A 319 -21.13 -14.35 13.92
N SER A 320 -21.93 -13.31 14.01
CA SER A 320 -23.32 -13.36 13.50
C SER A 320 -23.41 -13.20 11.98
N THR A 321 -22.79 -12.17 11.39
CA THR A 321 -23.00 -11.83 9.98
C THR A 321 -21.76 -11.39 9.21
N ARG A 322 -20.77 -10.80 9.86
CA ARG A 322 -19.65 -10.13 9.15
C ARG A 322 -18.28 -10.70 9.42
N ASP A 323 -18.04 -11.29 10.57
CA ASP A 323 -16.75 -11.84 10.96
C ASP A 323 -16.66 -13.36 10.74
N ILE A 324 -15.50 -13.93 10.99
CA ILE A 324 -15.24 -15.36 10.99
C ILE A 324 -15.58 -15.92 12.36
N SER A 325 -16.34 -17.01 12.43
CA SER A 325 -16.46 -17.76 13.69
C SER A 325 -15.22 -18.63 13.89
N ALA A 326 -14.73 -18.69 15.12
CA ALA A 326 -13.52 -19.42 15.48
C ALA A 326 -13.76 -20.39 16.64
N LEU A 327 -13.24 -21.60 16.51
CA LEU A 327 -13.13 -22.59 17.57
C LEU A 327 -11.67 -23.03 17.65
N VAL A 328 -11.01 -22.76 18.76
CA VAL A 328 -9.57 -23.04 18.91
C VAL A 328 -9.35 -24.00 20.06
N LEU A 329 -8.67 -25.11 19.79
CA LEU A 329 -8.26 -26.08 20.80
C LEU A 329 -6.86 -25.74 21.27
N LEU A 330 -6.64 -25.81 22.58
CA LEU A 330 -5.37 -25.64 23.24
C LEU A 330 -5.02 -26.90 24.03
N PHE A 331 -3.91 -27.52 23.68
CA PHE A 331 -3.31 -28.62 24.45
C PHE A 331 -2.04 -28.14 25.13
N LYS A 332 -1.80 -28.58 26.36
CA LYS A 332 -0.57 -28.31 27.07
C LYS A 332 0.29 -29.57 27.15
N GLU A 333 1.48 -29.54 26.59
CA GLU A 333 2.48 -30.60 26.67
C GLU A 333 3.76 -30.04 27.27
N ASP A 334 4.01 -30.38 28.51
CA ASP A 334 5.15 -29.89 29.33
C ASP A 334 5.23 -28.32 29.30
N GLU A 335 6.26 -27.78 28.69
CA GLU A 335 6.48 -26.33 28.51
C GLU A 335 5.88 -25.77 27.20
N LYS A 336 5.22 -26.60 26.37
CA LYS A 336 4.69 -26.21 25.06
C LYS A 336 3.18 -26.18 25.05
N PHE A 337 2.65 -25.25 24.27
CA PHE A 337 1.25 -25.19 23.92
C PHE A 337 1.06 -25.58 22.46
N ILE A 338 0.12 -26.50 22.19
CA ILE A 338 -0.29 -26.87 20.82
C ILE A 338 -1.65 -26.25 20.57
N ILE A 339 -1.74 -25.47 19.51
CA ILE A 339 -2.96 -24.76 19.12
C ILE A 339 -3.50 -25.38 17.83
N VAL A 340 -4.78 -25.77 17.85
CA VAL A 340 -5.47 -26.33 16.69
C VAL A 340 -6.70 -25.46 16.38
N PRO A 341 -6.64 -24.55 15.42
CA PRO A 341 -7.74 -23.68 15.07
C PRO A 341 -8.70 -24.29 14.06
N TYR A 342 -9.99 -24.00 14.21
CA TYR A 342 -11.04 -24.20 13.22
C TYR A 342 -11.74 -22.88 12.98
N PHE A 343 -11.82 -22.46 11.72
CA PHE A 343 -12.49 -21.23 11.31
C PHE A 343 -13.69 -21.55 10.44
N PHE A 344 -14.77 -20.78 10.60
CA PHE A 344 -16.03 -21.04 9.89
C PHE A 344 -16.56 -19.76 9.25
N ILE A 345 -17.00 -19.87 7.99
CA ILE A 345 -17.72 -18.80 7.28
C ILE A 345 -18.88 -19.38 6.46
N PRO A 346 -19.94 -18.60 6.17
CA PRO A 346 -20.99 -19.01 5.25
C PRO A 346 -20.46 -19.14 3.82
N GLU A 347 -20.79 -20.22 3.14
CA GLU A 347 -20.33 -20.53 1.77
C GLU A 347 -20.83 -19.52 0.75
N GLU A 348 -22.12 -19.19 0.78
CA GLU A 348 -22.77 -18.32 -0.23
C GLU A 348 -22.19 -16.89 -0.25
N ASN A 349 -21.64 -16.43 0.85
CA ASN A 349 -21.08 -15.09 0.97
C ASN A 349 -19.53 -15.03 0.87
N ALA A 350 -18.84 -16.16 0.69
CA ALA A 350 -17.38 -16.22 0.71
C ALA A 350 -16.73 -15.25 -0.30
N LYS A 351 -17.23 -15.23 -1.55
CA LYS A 351 -16.72 -14.32 -2.59
C LYS A 351 -17.00 -12.84 -2.28
N LYS A 352 -18.22 -12.52 -1.83
CA LYS A 352 -18.58 -11.14 -1.43
C LYS A 352 -17.75 -10.67 -0.24
N ARG A 353 -17.44 -11.56 0.70
CA ARG A 353 -16.55 -11.28 1.83
C ARG A 353 -15.12 -11.06 1.36
N SER A 354 -14.62 -11.89 0.44
CA SER A 354 -13.29 -11.69 -0.16
C SER A 354 -13.14 -10.31 -0.79
N ASP A 355 -14.14 -9.87 -1.55
CA ASP A 355 -14.15 -8.55 -2.18
C ASP A 355 -14.19 -7.40 -1.17
N ARG A 356 -14.96 -7.56 -0.08
CA ARG A 356 -15.11 -6.55 0.97
C ARG A 356 -13.85 -6.43 1.84
N ASP A 357 -13.35 -7.56 2.33
CA ASP A 357 -12.30 -7.62 3.35
C ASP A 357 -10.90 -7.62 2.72
N LYS A 358 -10.83 -7.78 1.38
CA LYS A 358 -9.58 -7.90 0.62
C LYS A 358 -8.74 -9.09 1.08
N VAL A 359 -9.41 -10.20 1.40
CA VAL A 359 -8.83 -11.46 1.84
C VAL A 359 -9.38 -12.58 0.94
N ASP A 360 -8.53 -13.50 0.51
CA ASP A 360 -8.93 -14.59 -0.40
C ASP A 360 -9.52 -15.77 0.36
N TYR A 361 -10.71 -15.58 0.91
CA TYR A 361 -11.43 -16.64 1.61
C TYR A 361 -11.75 -17.86 0.73
N VAL A 362 -11.96 -17.65 -0.57
CA VAL A 362 -12.27 -18.72 -1.51
C VAL A 362 -11.09 -19.71 -1.62
N THR A 363 -9.88 -19.18 -1.73
CA THR A 363 -8.65 -20.01 -1.71
C THR A 363 -8.48 -20.70 -0.36
N TRP A 364 -8.71 -20.00 0.76
CA TRP A 364 -8.57 -20.61 2.08
C TRP A 364 -9.59 -21.72 2.36
N ILE A 365 -10.80 -21.64 1.80
CA ILE A 365 -11.78 -22.75 1.85
C ILE A 365 -11.27 -23.93 1.04
N ARG A 366 -10.84 -23.69 -0.19
CA ARG A 366 -10.31 -24.74 -1.09
C ARG A 366 -9.12 -25.49 -0.45
N ASP A 367 -8.25 -24.75 0.22
CA ASP A 367 -7.03 -25.27 0.84
C ASP A 367 -7.28 -25.79 2.28
N ASN A 368 -8.54 -25.87 2.72
CA ASN A 368 -9.01 -26.36 4.02
C ASN A 368 -8.51 -25.56 5.24
N HIS A 369 -8.13 -24.28 5.06
CA HIS A 369 -7.80 -23.39 6.17
C HIS A 369 -9.06 -22.84 6.84
N ILE A 370 -10.18 -22.78 6.13
CA ILE A 370 -11.48 -22.34 6.62
C ILE A 370 -12.55 -23.36 6.21
N ILE A 371 -13.47 -23.64 7.10
CA ILE A 371 -14.62 -24.52 6.86
C ILE A 371 -15.79 -23.66 6.39
N ALA A 372 -16.32 -23.96 5.21
CA ALA A 372 -17.52 -23.34 4.71
C ALA A 372 -18.77 -24.02 5.33
N THR A 373 -19.66 -23.24 5.91
CA THR A 373 -20.98 -23.71 6.39
C THR A 373 -22.05 -23.38 5.36
N SER A 374 -23.07 -24.22 5.23
CA SER A 374 -24.15 -24.01 4.27
C SER A 374 -24.97 -22.74 4.58
N GLY A 375 -25.39 -22.03 3.53
CA GLY A 375 -26.25 -20.84 3.63
C GLY A 375 -25.48 -19.52 3.63
N ASP A 376 -26.21 -18.44 3.92
CA ASP A 376 -25.74 -17.05 3.91
C ASP A 376 -25.33 -16.52 5.30
N VAL A 377 -25.66 -17.26 6.35
CA VAL A 377 -25.25 -16.99 7.75
C VAL A 377 -24.47 -18.19 8.31
N CYS A 378 -23.65 -17.95 9.32
CA CYS A 378 -22.88 -19.03 9.94
C CYS A 378 -23.83 -20.04 10.62
N ASP A 379 -23.70 -21.32 10.25
CA ASP A 379 -24.51 -22.40 10.84
C ASP A 379 -23.94 -22.80 12.20
N TYR A 380 -24.55 -22.31 13.27
CA TYR A 380 -24.16 -22.65 14.64
C TYR A 380 -24.43 -24.11 15.01
N ASN A 381 -25.37 -24.79 14.36
CA ASN A 381 -25.59 -26.21 14.59
C ASN A 381 -24.41 -27.04 14.04
N PHE A 382 -23.81 -26.62 12.94
CA PHE A 382 -22.60 -27.23 12.43
C PHE A 382 -21.45 -27.09 13.43
N ILE A 383 -21.25 -25.89 14.01
CA ILE A 383 -20.21 -25.66 15.01
C ILE A 383 -20.49 -26.46 16.29
N LYS A 384 -21.75 -26.52 16.73
CA LYS A 384 -22.16 -27.36 17.86
C LYS A 384 -21.82 -28.84 17.64
N GLN A 385 -22.18 -29.38 16.49
CA GLN A 385 -21.86 -30.77 16.15
C GLN A 385 -20.36 -31.01 16.12
N LYS A 386 -19.58 -30.07 15.57
CA LYS A 386 -18.11 -30.15 15.59
C LYS A 386 -17.55 -30.23 17.02
N ILE A 387 -18.09 -29.43 17.94
CA ILE A 387 -17.69 -29.47 19.35
C ILE A 387 -17.99 -30.84 19.98
N LEU A 388 -19.19 -31.38 19.75
CA LEU A 388 -19.58 -32.70 20.25
C LEU A 388 -18.70 -33.83 19.69
N ASP A 389 -18.32 -33.72 18.42
CA ASP A 389 -17.45 -34.73 17.78
C ASP A 389 -16.02 -34.62 18.33
N LEU A 390 -15.51 -33.42 18.56
CA LEU A 390 -14.23 -33.22 19.24
C LEU A 390 -14.22 -33.75 20.66
N GLY A 391 -15.35 -33.65 21.39
CA GLY A 391 -15.51 -34.21 22.73
C GLY A 391 -15.46 -35.74 22.77
N LYS A 392 -15.67 -36.42 21.63
CA LYS A 392 -15.48 -37.88 21.51
C LYS A 392 -14.00 -38.26 21.33
N GLU A 393 -13.21 -37.34 20.79
CA GLU A 393 -11.78 -37.54 20.49
C GLU A 393 -10.85 -37.05 21.61
N TYR A 394 -11.22 -35.97 22.28
CA TYR A 394 -10.40 -35.28 23.28
C TYR A 394 -11.13 -35.08 24.61
N LEU A 395 -10.39 -34.93 25.70
CA LEU A 395 -10.95 -34.66 27.03
C LEU A 395 -11.09 -33.14 27.20
N ILE A 396 -12.22 -32.58 26.80
CA ILE A 396 -12.50 -31.16 26.91
C ILE A 396 -12.70 -30.78 28.36
N GLN A 397 -11.79 -29.95 28.92
CA GLN A 397 -11.84 -29.49 30.32
C GLN A 397 -12.71 -28.24 30.48
N SER A 398 -12.66 -27.30 29.51
CA SER A 398 -13.45 -26.07 29.53
C SER A 398 -13.53 -25.50 28.09
N ILE A 399 -14.67 -24.86 27.77
CA ILE A 399 -14.85 -24.05 26.56
C ILE A 399 -15.16 -22.62 26.99
N CYS A 400 -14.16 -21.74 26.83
CA CYS A 400 -14.33 -20.30 27.05
C CYS A 400 -15.06 -19.68 25.85
N TYR A 401 -16.14 -18.90 26.11
CA TYR A 401 -16.94 -18.28 25.05
C TYR A 401 -17.31 -16.83 25.36
N ASP A 402 -17.46 -16.01 24.31
CA ASP A 402 -18.04 -14.66 24.47
C ASP A 402 -19.57 -14.75 24.68
N ARG A 403 -20.07 -13.98 25.62
CA ARG A 403 -21.51 -13.94 25.96
C ARG A 403 -22.39 -13.40 24.84
N TRP A 404 -21.84 -12.68 23.87
CA TRP A 404 -22.57 -12.17 22.72
C TRP A 404 -22.88 -13.28 21.73
N ASN A 405 -24.14 -13.39 21.30
CA ASN A 405 -24.64 -14.34 20.30
C ASN A 405 -24.59 -15.84 20.63
N ALA A 406 -24.14 -16.25 21.80
CA ALA A 406 -23.93 -17.67 22.12
C ALA A 406 -25.06 -18.32 22.96
N SER A 407 -26.08 -17.59 23.36
CA SER A 407 -27.02 -18.03 24.44
C SER A 407 -27.72 -19.35 24.17
N SER A 408 -28.29 -19.61 22.98
CA SER A 408 -29.02 -20.86 22.71
C SER A 408 -28.07 -22.05 22.54
N MET A 409 -26.99 -21.88 21.79
CA MET A 409 -26.01 -22.95 21.56
C MET A 409 -25.31 -23.36 22.86
N VAL A 410 -25.01 -22.40 23.75
CA VAL A 410 -24.39 -22.67 25.05
C VAL A 410 -25.33 -23.49 25.94
N ILE A 411 -26.62 -23.16 26.00
CA ILE A 411 -27.61 -23.94 26.75
C ILE A 411 -27.67 -25.38 26.22
N ASP A 412 -27.71 -25.54 24.90
CA ASP A 412 -27.74 -26.87 24.27
C ASP A 412 -26.48 -27.70 24.63
N LEU A 413 -25.29 -27.09 24.54
CA LEU A 413 -24.03 -27.74 24.90
C LEU A 413 -23.94 -28.08 26.39
N GLN A 414 -24.43 -27.23 27.28
CA GLN A 414 -24.51 -27.50 28.72
C GLN A 414 -25.45 -28.68 29.02
N ASN A 415 -26.57 -28.78 28.31
CA ASN A 415 -27.47 -29.93 28.41
C ASN A 415 -26.82 -31.27 27.99
N GLU A 416 -25.84 -31.20 27.08
CA GLU A 416 -24.99 -32.33 26.67
C GLU A 416 -23.77 -32.53 27.59
N ASN A 417 -23.75 -31.88 28.76
CA ASN A 417 -22.66 -31.91 29.75
C ASN A 417 -21.31 -31.38 29.24
N VAL A 418 -21.31 -30.48 28.27
CA VAL A 418 -20.08 -29.79 27.82
C VAL A 418 -19.75 -28.65 28.79
N PRO A 419 -18.53 -28.53 29.31
CA PRO A 419 -18.16 -27.51 30.28
C PRO A 419 -17.97 -26.14 29.62
N MET A 420 -19.01 -25.29 29.70
CA MET A 420 -19.04 -23.96 29.09
C MET A 420 -18.76 -22.87 30.11
N GLU A 421 -17.73 -22.02 29.86
CA GLU A 421 -17.34 -20.93 30.74
C GLU A 421 -17.40 -19.58 30.02
N PRO A 422 -18.14 -18.59 30.57
CA PRO A 422 -18.23 -17.27 29.93
C PRO A 422 -16.92 -16.49 30.13
N PHE A 423 -16.38 -15.95 29.03
CA PHE A 423 -15.19 -15.12 29.03
C PHE A 423 -15.48 -13.75 28.39
N GLY A 424 -15.15 -12.68 29.11
CA GLY A 424 -15.37 -11.32 28.58
C GLY A 424 -14.24 -10.88 27.66
N GLN A 425 -14.58 -10.41 26.46
CA GLN A 425 -13.62 -9.92 25.46
C GLN A 425 -13.37 -8.40 25.50
N GLY A 426 -13.77 -7.72 26.55
CA GLY A 426 -13.52 -6.27 26.73
C GLY A 426 -12.09 -5.97 27.17
N PHE A 427 -11.68 -4.70 27.05
CA PHE A 427 -10.33 -4.22 27.42
C PHE A 427 -9.88 -4.65 28.83
N VAL A 428 -10.79 -4.64 29.79
CA VAL A 428 -10.50 -5.02 31.19
C VAL A 428 -10.19 -6.51 31.28
N SER A 429 -10.99 -7.36 30.62
CA SER A 429 -10.88 -8.81 30.70
C SER A 429 -9.69 -9.35 29.89
N MET A 430 -9.44 -8.76 28.71
CA MET A 430 -8.41 -9.21 27.77
C MET A 430 -7.01 -8.65 28.05
N SER A 431 -6.90 -7.52 28.78
CA SER A 431 -5.62 -6.84 28.94
C SER A 431 -4.57 -7.68 29.71
N ALA A 432 -4.96 -8.41 30.73
CA ALA A 432 -4.04 -9.25 31.49
C ALA A 432 -3.66 -10.55 30.75
N PRO A 433 -4.60 -11.34 30.21
CA PRO A 433 -4.28 -12.55 29.44
C PRO A 433 -3.47 -12.27 28.17
N SER A 434 -3.71 -11.13 27.50
CA SER A 434 -2.99 -10.79 26.27
C SER A 434 -1.52 -10.36 26.50
N LYS A 435 -1.10 -10.17 27.75
CA LYS A 435 0.28 -9.79 28.12
C LYS A 435 1.11 -10.97 28.63
N GLN A 436 0.47 -12.07 28.89
CA GLN A 436 1.12 -13.33 29.29
C GLN A 436 1.54 -14.13 28.07
#